data_96e1460bc947fa0482297d0ef5b428bb
#
_entry.id   96e1460bc947fa0482297d0ef5b428bb
#
_cell.length_a   1.000
_cell.length_b   1.000
_cell.length_c   1.000
_cell.angle_alpha   90.00
_cell.angle_beta   90.00
_cell.angle_gamma   90.00
#
_symmetry.space_group_name_H-M   'P 1'
#
loop_
_entity.id
_entity.type
_entity.pdbx_description
1 polymer ?
#
loop_
_entity_poly.entity_id
_entity_poly.type
_entity_poly.pdbx_seq_one_letter_code
_entity_poly.pdbx_strand_id
1 'polypeptide(L)'
;MSIERIKYPRTFHLPYSQSRTDDDKTLPDDSQFEGMNVVVTIKMDGENTTVYPDGYIHARSLDGHGYAWQNWLKSYVWKFCGSLMEGERLIGENLYAKHSIGYKFDSIEDSFQVFALICDGFFENWSDIEDFCLWNGLKHVEVIYKGIYDKDKIIQAFENKKKELAEQGQDIEGFVVRDENEFPTSEFQKHVAKFVRANHVQTDKHWRETWTKNEF
;
A
#
# COMPACT_ATOMS: atom_id res chain seq x y z
N MET A 1 -9.81 -1.96 -27.32
CA MET A 1 -8.42 -2.49 -27.24
C MET A 1 -8.30 -3.30 -25.95
N SER A 2 -7.41 -4.30 -25.88
CA SER A 2 -7.19 -5.02 -24.63
C SER A 2 -6.37 -4.13 -23.69
N ILE A 3 -6.81 -3.99 -22.41
CA ILE A 3 -6.07 -3.22 -21.41
C ILE A 3 -4.80 -3.99 -21.04
N GLU A 4 -3.64 -3.34 -21.16
CA GLU A 4 -2.37 -3.94 -20.75
C GLU A 4 -2.33 -4.11 -19.23
N ARG A 5 -1.88 -5.29 -18.76
CA ARG A 5 -1.73 -5.57 -17.32
C ARG A 5 -0.29 -5.32 -16.90
N ILE A 6 -0.10 -4.39 -15.98
CA ILE A 6 1.22 -3.89 -15.59
C ILE A 6 1.47 -4.17 -14.11
N LYS A 7 2.58 -4.82 -13.82
CA LYS A 7 3.02 -5.14 -12.47
C LYS A 7 3.35 -3.88 -11.67
N TYR A 8 2.89 -3.82 -10.41
CA TYR A 8 3.31 -2.77 -9.49
C TYR A 8 4.82 -2.86 -9.20
N PRO A 9 5.57 -1.75 -9.25
CA PRO A 9 7.02 -1.77 -9.03
C PRO A 9 7.40 -2.30 -7.64
N ARG A 10 8.63 -2.78 -7.51
CA ARG A 10 9.17 -3.20 -6.22
C ARG A 10 9.58 -1.98 -5.40
N THR A 11 9.01 -1.82 -4.22
CA THR A 11 9.41 -0.78 -3.26
C THR A 11 10.68 -1.19 -2.54
N PHE A 12 11.71 -0.35 -2.58
CA PHE A 12 12.98 -0.60 -1.90
C PHE A 12 12.88 -0.19 -0.42
N HIS A 13 13.70 -0.82 0.40
CA HIS A 13 13.82 -0.45 1.80
C HIS A 13 14.63 0.82 1.96
N LEU A 14 14.21 1.67 2.90
CA LEU A 14 15.05 2.74 3.46
C LEU A 14 16.29 2.12 4.13
N PRO A 15 17.45 2.79 4.13
CA PRO A 15 18.69 2.24 4.65
C PRO A 15 18.61 1.84 6.12
N TYR A 16 17.74 2.48 6.89
CA TYR A 16 17.49 2.21 8.31
C TYR A 16 16.33 1.25 8.58
N SER A 17 15.76 0.61 7.57
CA SER A 17 14.75 -0.43 7.74
C SER A 17 15.32 -1.62 8.51
N GLN A 18 14.56 -2.14 9.49
CA GLN A 18 15.07 -3.08 10.48
C GLN A 18 14.85 -4.54 10.10
N SER A 19 13.84 -4.85 9.27
CA SER A 19 13.54 -6.20 8.81
C SER A 19 13.62 -6.27 7.29
N ARG A 20 14.33 -7.27 6.78
CA ARG A 20 14.55 -7.52 5.34
C ARG A 20 14.70 -9.01 5.10
N THR A 21 14.29 -9.45 3.93
CA THR A 21 14.58 -10.78 3.39
C THR A 21 15.74 -10.71 2.40
N ASP A 22 16.31 -11.85 2.02
CA ASP A 22 17.43 -11.90 1.06
C ASP A 22 17.06 -11.32 -0.32
N ASP A 23 15.78 -11.35 -0.68
CA ASP A 23 15.27 -10.79 -1.94
C ASP A 23 14.99 -9.27 -1.89
N ASP A 24 14.99 -8.68 -0.70
CA ASP A 24 14.68 -7.26 -0.56
C ASP A 24 15.84 -6.38 -1.03
N LYS A 25 15.49 -5.32 -1.75
CA LYS A 25 16.44 -4.29 -2.16
C LYS A 25 16.37 -3.10 -1.22
N THR A 26 17.52 -2.52 -0.93
CA THR A 26 17.67 -1.37 -0.03
C THR A 26 18.26 -0.21 -0.80
N LEU A 27 17.78 1.00 -0.54
CA LEU A 27 18.42 2.22 -1.02
C LEU A 27 19.79 2.39 -0.35
N PRO A 28 20.79 2.91 -1.07
CA PRO A 28 22.10 3.16 -0.50
C PRO A 28 22.06 4.20 0.64
N ASP A 29 21.24 5.22 0.47
CA ASP A 29 20.94 6.29 1.43
C ASP A 29 19.51 6.82 1.19
N ASP A 30 19.09 7.84 1.91
CA ASP A 30 17.77 8.47 1.79
C ASP A 30 17.84 9.91 1.24
N SER A 31 19.00 10.33 0.72
CA SER A 31 19.25 11.68 0.19
C SER A 31 18.32 12.06 -0.98
N GLN A 32 17.81 11.07 -1.70
CA GLN A 32 16.84 11.31 -2.78
C GLN A 32 15.57 12.02 -2.31
N PHE A 33 15.22 11.94 -1.02
CA PHE A 33 14.05 12.61 -0.45
C PHE A 33 14.37 13.99 0.13
N GLU A 34 15.63 14.42 0.22
CA GLU A 34 15.99 15.72 0.79
C GLU A 34 15.33 16.86 0.02
N GLY A 35 14.61 17.72 0.76
CA GLY A 35 13.84 18.83 0.20
C GLY A 35 12.55 18.46 -0.52
N MET A 36 12.21 17.17 -0.64
CA MET A 36 10.99 16.69 -1.27
C MET A 36 9.81 16.83 -0.30
N ASN A 37 8.66 17.29 -0.80
CA ASN A 37 7.41 17.13 -0.08
C ASN A 37 6.96 15.67 -0.16
N VAL A 38 6.81 15.03 0.99
CA VAL A 38 6.45 13.62 1.06
C VAL A 38 5.16 13.40 1.84
N VAL A 39 4.48 12.33 1.47
CA VAL A 39 3.42 11.71 2.27
C VAL A 39 3.95 10.40 2.82
N VAL A 40 3.81 10.21 4.13
CA VAL A 40 4.20 8.98 4.81
C VAL A 40 2.95 8.29 5.34
N THR A 41 2.77 7.06 4.91
CA THR A 41 1.58 6.26 5.23
C THR A 41 1.96 5.01 6.04
N ILE A 42 1.01 4.48 6.78
CA ILE A 42 1.15 3.15 7.39
C ILE A 42 1.38 2.13 6.27
N LYS A 43 2.38 1.26 6.45
CA LYS A 43 2.53 0.08 5.63
C LYS A 43 1.62 -1.02 6.15
N MET A 44 0.57 -1.30 5.38
CA MET A 44 -0.36 -2.38 5.66
C MET A 44 0.25 -3.74 5.27
N ASP A 45 -0.09 -4.79 6.02
CA ASP A 45 0.37 -6.17 5.81
C ASP A 45 -0.75 -7.00 5.17
N GLY A 46 -0.88 -6.90 3.86
CA GLY A 46 -1.89 -7.56 3.07
C GLY A 46 -1.43 -7.92 1.66
N GLU A 47 -2.36 -8.04 0.72
CA GLU A 47 -2.06 -8.30 -0.68
C GLU A 47 -2.14 -7.00 -1.49
N ASN A 48 -0.98 -6.54 -2.00
CA ASN A 48 -0.94 -5.48 -3.00
C ASN A 48 -1.80 -5.89 -4.20
N THR A 49 -2.87 -5.17 -4.47
CA THR A 49 -3.83 -5.48 -5.53
C THR A 49 -4.03 -4.28 -6.45
N THR A 50 -3.90 -4.52 -7.76
CA THR A 50 -4.18 -3.55 -8.82
C THR A 50 -5.57 -3.79 -9.38
N VAL A 51 -6.36 -2.72 -9.54
CA VAL A 51 -7.71 -2.69 -10.10
C VAL A 51 -7.71 -1.87 -11.39
N TYR A 52 -8.38 -2.37 -12.43
CA TYR A 52 -8.50 -1.74 -13.73
C TYR A 52 -9.95 -1.31 -14.04
N PRO A 53 -10.16 -0.40 -15.03
CA PRO A 53 -11.50 0.09 -15.41
C PRO A 53 -12.49 -1.01 -15.80
N ASP A 54 -12.01 -2.14 -16.30
CA ASP A 54 -12.85 -3.30 -16.69
C ASP A 54 -13.16 -4.25 -15.52
N GLY A 55 -12.84 -3.85 -14.28
CA GLY A 55 -13.05 -4.65 -13.07
C GLY A 55 -12.07 -5.80 -12.90
N TYR A 56 -11.08 -5.95 -13.77
CA TYR A 56 -10.03 -6.94 -13.59
C TYR A 56 -9.12 -6.55 -12.42
N ILE A 57 -8.72 -7.56 -11.63
CA ILE A 57 -7.75 -7.38 -10.54
C ILE A 57 -6.63 -8.41 -10.61
N HIS A 58 -5.45 -8.05 -10.15
CA HIS A 58 -4.35 -8.97 -9.89
C HIS A 58 -3.52 -8.52 -8.70
N ALA A 59 -2.85 -9.46 -8.03
CA ALA A 59 -1.84 -9.16 -7.02
C ALA A 59 -0.61 -8.47 -7.66
N ARG A 60 0.39 -8.08 -6.85
CA ARG A 60 1.62 -7.50 -7.41
C ARG A 60 2.23 -8.33 -8.53
N SER A 61 2.19 -9.67 -8.44
CA SER A 61 2.52 -10.57 -9.56
C SER A 61 1.34 -10.69 -10.51
N LEU A 62 1.60 -10.66 -11.83
CA LEU A 62 0.55 -10.87 -12.83
C LEU A 62 -0.05 -12.29 -12.78
N ASP A 63 0.72 -13.26 -12.28
CA ASP A 63 0.26 -14.63 -12.06
C ASP A 63 -0.55 -14.78 -10.75
N GLY A 64 -0.55 -13.74 -9.90
CA GLY A 64 -1.23 -13.71 -8.60
C GLY A 64 -2.71 -13.33 -8.72
N HIS A 65 -3.53 -14.18 -9.35
CA HIS A 65 -4.97 -13.98 -9.49
C HIS A 65 -5.75 -15.28 -9.24
N GLY A 66 -7.04 -15.15 -8.97
CA GLY A 66 -7.90 -16.32 -8.79
C GLY A 66 -7.91 -16.93 -7.40
N TYR A 67 -7.28 -16.30 -6.42
CA TYR A 67 -7.28 -16.77 -5.04
C TYR A 67 -8.63 -16.52 -4.34
N ALA A 68 -9.00 -17.41 -3.41
CA ALA A 68 -10.28 -17.34 -2.71
C ALA A 68 -10.47 -16.05 -1.90
N TRP A 69 -9.42 -15.51 -1.30
CA TRP A 69 -9.46 -14.24 -0.56
C TRP A 69 -9.66 -13.00 -1.43
N GLN A 70 -9.53 -13.13 -2.77
CA GLN A 70 -9.81 -12.05 -3.72
C GLN A 70 -11.28 -11.99 -4.12
N ASN A 71 -12.09 -13.01 -3.82
CA ASN A 71 -13.45 -13.13 -4.36
C ASN A 71 -14.38 -11.98 -3.92
N TRP A 72 -14.26 -11.52 -2.68
CA TRP A 72 -15.06 -10.39 -2.21
C TRP A 72 -14.67 -9.10 -2.95
N LEU A 73 -13.35 -8.85 -3.12
CA LEU A 73 -12.87 -7.66 -3.81
C LEU A 73 -13.27 -7.67 -5.30
N LYS A 74 -13.26 -8.83 -5.98
CA LYS A 74 -13.75 -8.97 -7.36
C LYS A 74 -15.21 -8.55 -7.52
N SER A 75 -16.02 -8.73 -6.48
CA SER A 75 -17.39 -8.24 -6.49
C SER A 75 -17.48 -6.77 -6.12
N TYR A 76 -16.64 -6.33 -5.19
CA TYR A 76 -16.64 -4.96 -4.67
C TYR A 76 -16.14 -3.94 -5.67
N VAL A 77 -15.13 -4.27 -6.48
CA VAL A 77 -14.54 -3.35 -7.47
C VAL A 77 -15.56 -2.77 -8.46
N TRP A 78 -16.64 -3.48 -8.74
CA TRP A 78 -17.70 -3.00 -9.63
C TRP A 78 -18.44 -1.77 -9.10
N LYS A 79 -18.31 -1.45 -7.82
CA LYS A 79 -18.87 -0.22 -7.24
C LYS A 79 -18.10 1.04 -7.68
N PHE A 80 -16.82 0.91 -8.06
CA PHE A 80 -15.95 2.06 -8.32
C PHE A 80 -15.05 1.94 -9.56
N CYS A 81 -14.85 0.76 -10.15
CA CYS A 81 -13.96 0.62 -11.31
C CYS A 81 -14.43 1.42 -12.53
N GLY A 82 -15.74 1.69 -12.65
CA GLY A 82 -16.30 2.56 -13.69
C GLY A 82 -15.96 4.05 -13.54
N SER A 83 -15.39 4.47 -12.40
CA SER A 83 -14.86 5.82 -12.20
C SER A 83 -13.42 5.97 -12.69
N LEU A 84 -12.74 4.86 -12.98
CA LEU A 84 -11.41 4.86 -13.58
C LEU A 84 -11.52 5.13 -15.10
N MET A 85 -10.70 6.03 -15.60
CA MET A 85 -10.60 6.33 -17.03
C MET A 85 -9.72 5.32 -17.75
N GLU A 86 -9.75 5.34 -19.09
CA GLU A 86 -8.80 4.59 -19.91
C GLU A 86 -7.36 5.04 -19.60
N GLY A 87 -6.45 4.11 -19.40
CA GLY A 87 -5.06 4.39 -18.94
C GLY A 87 -4.87 4.41 -17.43
N GLU A 88 -5.96 4.50 -16.68
CA GLU A 88 -5.88 4.49 -15.21
C GLU A 88 -5.88 3.07 -14.63
N ARG A 89 -5.25 2.96 -13.46
CA ARG A 89 -5.35 1.81 -12.56
C ARG A 89 -5.20 2.24 -11.11
N LEU A 90 -6.03 1.69 -10.27
CA LEU A 90 -6.02 1.93 -8.83
C LEU A 90 -5.26 0.82 -8.11
N ILE A 91 -4.41 1.16 -7.16
CA ILE A 91 -3.66 0.19 -6.38
C ILE A 91 -3.99 0.36 -4.90
N GLY A 92 -4.32 -0.76 -4.26
CA GLY A 92 -4.61 -0.79 -2.83
C GLY A 92 -4.11 -2.07 -2.18
N GLU A 93 -4.09 -2.06 -0.87
CA GLU A 93 -3.83 -3.25 -0.06
C GLU A 93 -5.14 -3.96 0.21
N ASN A 94 -5.27 -5.21 -0.27
CA ASN A 94 -6.38 -6.09 0.05
C ASN A 94 -6.09 -6.80 1.39
N LEU A 95 -6.79 -6.37 2.42
CA LEU A 95 -6.65 -6.82 3.81
C LEU A 95 -7.74 -7.82 4.21
N TYR A 96 -8.41 -8.45 3.25
CA TYR A 96 -9.41 -9.46 3.55
C TYR A 96 -8.79 -10.69 4.25
N ALA A 97 -7.68 -11.19 3.72
CA ALA A 97 -6.91 -12.25 4.35
C ALA A 97 -5.96 -11.68 5.40
N LYS A 98 -5.94 -12.28 6.57
CA LYS A 98 -4.94 -12.00 7.60
C LYS A 98 -3.59 -12.58 7.15
N HIS A 99 -2.57 -11.73 7.14
CA HIS A 99 -1.19 -12.13 6.95
C HIS A 99 -0.50 -12.32 8.31
N SER A 100 0.60 -11.60 8.58
CA SER A 100 1.26 -11.64 9.89
C SER A 100 0.52 -10.79 10.92
N ILE A 101 -0.07 -9.67 10.49
CA ILE A 101 -0.82 -8.74 11.32
C ILE A 101 -2.32 -8.99 11.14
N GLY A 102 -3.06 -9.08 12.26
CA GLY A 102 -4.51 -9.10 12.25
C GLY A 102 -5.09 -7.70 12.36
N TYR A 103 -6.09 -7.41 11.53
CA TYR A 103 -6.81 -6.13 11.54
C TYR A 103 -8.26 -6.34 11.96
N LYS A 104 -8.85 -5.28 12.50
CA LYS A 104 -10.27 -5.19 12.78
C LYS A 104 -10.83 -3.96 12.08
N PHE A 105 -11.86 -4.14 11.28
CA PHE A 105 -12.51 -3.10 10.50
C PHE A 105 -13.97 -2.94 10.92
N ASP A 106 -14.54 -1.76 10.69
CA ASP A 106 -15.97 -1.51 10.91
C ASP A 106 -16.84 -2.16 9.81
N SER A 107 -16.26 -2.31 8.62
CA SER A 107 -16.91 -2.96 7.49
C SER A 107 -15.91 -3.71 6.62
N ILE A 108 -16.41 -4.67 5.82
CA ILE A 108 -15.57 -5.41 4.87
C ILE A 108 -14.98 -4.49 3.79
N GLU A 109 -15.67 -3.43 3.42
CA GLU A 109 -15.22 -2.43 2.45
C GLU A 109 -13.94 -1.72 2.90
N ASP A 110 -13.79 -1.49 4.20
CA ASP A 110 -12.61 -0.85 4.79
C ASP A 110 -11.35 -1.73 4.69
N SER A 111 -11.51 -3.01 4.36
CA SER A 111 -10.38 -3.93 4.14
C SER A 111 -9.69 -3.76 2.78
N PHE A 112 -10.17 -2.87 1.90
CA PHE A 112 -9.43 -2.44 0.72
C PHE A 112 -8.98 -1.00 0.89
N GLN A 113 -7.67 -0.81 1.10
CA GLN A 113 -7.11 0.50 1.38
C GLN A 113 -6.19 0.96 0.25
N VAL A 114 -6.60 2.03 -0.42
CA VAL A 114 -5.93 2.59 -1.60
C VAL A 114 -4.64 3.30 -1.18
N PHE A 115 -3.58 3.17 -1.97
CA PHE A 115 -2.32 3.87 -1.76
C PHE A 115 -1.67 4.42 -3.03
N ALA A 116 -2.21 4.10 -4.22
CA ALA A 116 -1.75 4.71 -5.46
C ALA A 116 -2.86 4.73 -6.51
N LEU A 117 -2.86 5.78 -7.31
CA LEU A 117 -3.54 5.91 -8.59
C LEU A 117 -2.47 6.14 -9.66
N ILE A 118 -2.57 5.46 -10.78
CA ILE A 118 -1.62 5.57 -11.89
C ILE A 118 -2.42 5.86 -13.14
N CYS A 119 -2.05 6.90 -13.88
CA CYS A 119 -2.61 7.29 -15.16
C CYS A 119 -1.50 7.39 -16.21
N ASP A 120 -1.64 6.73 -17.35
CA ASP A 120 -0.74 6.82 -18.51
C ASP A 120 0.75 6.74 -18.19
N GLY A 121 1.13 5.92 -17.21
CA GLY A 121 2.52 5.71 -16.81
C GLY A 121 3.03 6.67 -15.74
N PHE A 122 2.17 7.49 -15.14
CA PHE A 122 2.49 8.38 -14.02
C PHE A 122 1.75 7.96 -12.76
N PHE A 123 2.42 8.00 -11.63
CA PHE A 123 1.79 8.00 -10.30
C PHE A 123 1.20 9.38 -10.06
N GLU A 124 -0.10 9.44 -9.79
CA GLU A 124 -0.81 10.68 -9.52
C GLU A 124 -0.41 11.32 -8.19
N ASN A 125 -0.69 12.63 -8.02
CA ASN A 125 -0.50 13.32 -6.75
C ASN A 125 -1.26 12.61 -5.62
N TRP A 126 -0.81 12.79 -4.41
CA TRP A 126 -1.51 12.22 -3.25
C TRP A 126 -2.93 12.79 -3.08
N SER A 127 -3.13 14.10 -3.38
CA SER A 127 -4.45 14.71 -3.35
C SER A 127 -5.45 14.05 -4.29
N ASP A 128 -5.01 13.61 -5.48
CA ASP A 128 -5.89 12.96 -6.46
C ASP A 128 -6.34 11.58 -5.96
N ILE A 129 -5.48 10.90 -5.18
CA ILE A 129 -5.83 9.64 -4.50
C ILE A 129 -6.87 9.90 -3.40
N GLU A 130 -6.66 10.95 -2.58
CA GLU A 130 -7.61 11.35 -1.52
C GLU A 130 -8.98 11.69 -2.13
N ASP A 131 -9.01 12.48 -3.21
CA ASP A 131 -10.23 12.87 -3.92
C ASP A 131 -10.92 11.66 -4.56
N PHE A 132 -10.18 10.79 -5.25
CA PHE A 132 -10.75 9.56 -5.82
C PHE A 132 -11.40 8.69 -4.74
N CYS A 133 -10.73 8.52 -3.61
CA CYS A 133 -11.27 7.75 -2.49
C CYS A 133 -12.53 8.39 -1.91
N LEU A 134 -12.52 9.72 -1.71
CA LEU A 134 -13.66 10.47 -1.19
C LEU A 134 -14.90 10.31 -2.09
N TRP A 135 -14.74 10.49 -3.41
CA TRP A 135 -15.85 10.43 -4.37
C TRP A 135 -16.41 9.02 -4.55
N ASN A 136 -15.61 7.99 -4.35
CA ASN A 136 -16.01 6.60 -4.52
C ASN A 136 -16.34 5.88 -3.20
N GLY A 137 -16.26 6.57 -2.05
CA GLY A 137 -16.50 5.98 -0.73
C GLY A 137 -15.46 4.91 -0.35
N LEU A 138 -14.24 5.05 -0.84
CA LEU A 138 -13.11 4.17 -0.54
C LEU A 138 -12.30 4.71 0.63
N LYS A 139 -11.55 3.82 1.29
CA LYS A 139 -10.51 4.21 2.24
C LYS A 139 -9.15 4.23 1.54
N HIS A 140 -8.33 5.20 1.86
CA HIS A 140 -6.90 5.15 1.59
C HIS A 140 -6.13 4.75 2.85
N VAL A 141 -4.90 4.29 2.69
CA VAL A 141 -4.00 3.99 3.82
C VAL A 141 -3.78 5.23 4.68
N GLU A 142 -3.68 5.04 5.98
CA GLU A 142 -3.58 6.16 6.93
C GLU A 142 -2.28 6.93 6.75
N VAL A 143 -2.39 8.27 6.66
CA VAL A 143 -1.27 9.21 6.59
C VAL A 143 -0.80 9.52 8.01
N ILE A 144 0.49 9.32 8.29
CA ILE A 144 1.09 9.62 9.60
C ILE A 144 2.00 10.84 9.57
N TYR A 145 2.44 11.28 8.38
CA TYR A 145 3.22 12.50 8.19
C TYR A 145 3.00 13.05 6.79
N LYS A 146 2.93 14.38 6.66
CA LYS A 146 2.87 15.10 5.37
C LYS A 146 3.69 16.39 5.49
N GLY A 147 4.62 16.61 4.55
CA GLY A 147 5.47 17.80 4.50
C GLY A 147 6.86 17.51 3.92
N ILE A 148 7.78 18.45 4.07
CA ILE A 148 9.17 18.27 3.62
C ILE A 148 9.78 17.08 4.36
N TYR A 149 10.49 16.20 3.63
CA TYR A 149 11.14 15.03 4.20
C TYR A 149 12.03 15.40 5.39
N ASP A 150 11.73 14.80 6.53
CA ASP A 150 12.48 14.94 7.78
C ASP A 150 12.45 13.60 8.49
N LYS A 151 13.56 12.89 8.40
CA LYS A 151 13.68 11.53 8.93
C LYS A 151 13.29 11.42 10.40
N ASP A 152 13.74 12.38 11.22
CA ASP A 152 13.52 12.29 12.67
C ASP A 152 12.04 12.52 13.02
N LYS A 153 11.39 13.46 12.34
CA LYS A 153 9.94 13.69 12.49
C LYS A 153 9.12 12.50 12.01
N ILE A 154 9.53 11.89 10.88
CA ILE A 154 8.85 10.70 10.33
C ILE A 154 8.96 9.53 11.31
N ILE A 155 10.15 9.26 11.84
CA ILE A 155 10.35 8.20 12.85
C ILE A 155 9.53 8.50 14.11
N GLN A 156 9.52 9.74 14.57
CA GLN A 156 8.71 10.13 15.73
C GLN A 156 7.21 9.94 15.50
N ALA A 157 6.70 10.34 14.32
CA ALA A 157 5.30 10.14 13.95
C ALA A 157 4.95 8.64 13.91
N PHE A 158 5.83 7.81 13.36
CA PHE A 158 5.67 6.36 13.34
C PHE A 158 5.65 5.76 14.76
N GLU A 159 6.57 6.12 15.62
CA GLU A 159 6.60 5.59 17.00
C GLU A 159 5.38 6.04 17.83
N ASN A 160 4.88 7.27 17.60
CA ASN A 160 3.64 7.74 18.22
C ASN A 160 2.44 6.90 17.75
N LYS A 161 2.33 6.66 16.43
CA LYS A 161 1.24 5.85 15.88
C LYS A 161 1.31 4.40 16.32
N LYS A 162 2.50 3.83 16.38
CA LYS A 162 2.72 2.47 16.89
C LYS A 162 2.27 2.33 18.35
N LYS A 163 2.54 3.34 19.18
CA LYS A 163 2.08 3.36 20.58
C LYS A 163 0.55 3.44 20.65
N GLU A 164 -0.07 4.34 19.88
CA GLU A 164 -1.53 4.47 19.79
C GLU A 164 -2.19 3.15 19.41
N LEU A 165 -1.70 2.48 18.35
CA LEU A 165 -2.24 1.20 17.91
C LEU A 165 -2.02 0.08 18.92
N ALA A 166 -0.87 0.06 19.62
CA ALA A 166 -0.60 -0.91 20.68
C ALA A 166 -1.57 -0.77 21.87
N GLU A 167 -1.97 0.46 22.22
CA GLU A 167 -3.00 0.71 23.25
C GLU A 167 -4.39 0.16 22.85
N GLN A 168 -4.62 0.02 21.55
CA GLN A 168 -5.83 -0.58 20.96
C GLN A 168 -5.70 -2.10 20.69
N GLY A 169 -4.56 -2.69 21.07
CA GLY A 169 -4.26 -4.11 20.80
C GLY A 169 -3.97 -4.42 19.34
N GLN A 170 -3.62 -3.40 18.56
CA GLN A 170 -3.25 -3.51 17.14
C GLN A 170 -1.74 -3.37 16.96
N ASP A 171 -1.23 -3.92 15.86
CA ASP A 171 0.19 -3.85 15.51
C ASP A 171 0.37 -3.13 14.16
N ILE A 172 1.60 -2.73 13.85
CA ILE A 172 1.97 -2.01 12.63
C ILE A 172 3.23 -2.62 12.02
N GLU A 173 3.25 -2.86 10.71
CA GLU A 173 4.41 -3.43 10.02
C GLU A 173 5.54 -2.41 9.85
N GLY A 174 5.18 -1.18 9.49
CA GLY A 174 6.12 -0.13 9.14
C GLY A 174 5.42 1.05 8.48
N PHE A 175 6.15 1.76 7.65
CA PHE A 175 5.61 2.87 6.87
C PHE A 175 6.18 2.91 5.46
N VAL A 176 5.50 3.64 4.58
CA VAL A 176 5.94 3.96 3.21
C VAL A 176 6.10 5.47 3.09
N VAL A 177 7.24 5.92 2.62
CA VAL A 177 7.49 7.31 2.18
C VAL A 177 7.26 7.38 0.69
N ARG A 178 6.47 8.36 0.24
CA ARG A 178 6.31 8.65 -1.19
C ARG A 178 6.35 10.15 -1.44
N ASP A 179 6.79 10.55 -2.63
CA ASP A 179 6.61 11.91 -3.14
C ASP A 179 5.12 12.26 -3.11
N GLU A 180 4.79 13.46 -2.62
CA GLU A 180 3.43 13.98 -2.62
C GLU A 180 2.92 14.26 -4.03
N ASN A 181 3.83 14.63 -4.93
CA ASN A 181 3.53 15.03 -6.30
C ASN A 181 3.48 13.84 -7.26
N GLU A 182 3.01 14.12 -8.47
CA GLU A 182 3.06 13.20 -9.61
C GLU A 182 4.51 12.87 -10.00
N PHE A 183 4.75 11.61 -10.40
CA PHE A 183 6.05 11.17 -10.91
C PHE A 183 5.90 9.99 -11.88
N PRO A 184 6.81 9.85 -12.88
CA PRO A 184 6.75 8.76 -13.85
C PRO A 184 7.03 7.40 -13.19
N THR A 185 6.31 6.36 -13.61
CA THR A 185 6.48 4.98 -13.09
C THR A 185 7.90 4.44 -13.30
N SER A 186 8.62 4.91 -14.32
CA SER A 186 10.02 4.56 -14.59
C SER A 186 10.99 5.07 -13.52
N GLU A 187 10.60 6.07 -12.74
CA GLU A 187 11.41 6.66 -11.66
C GLU A 187 10.94 6.26 -10.26
N PHE A 188 10.04 5.29 -10.14
CA PHE A 188 9.42 4.87 -8.89
C PHE A 188 10.40 4.76 -7.71
N GLN A 189 11.57 4.17 -7.92
CA GLN A 189 12.54 3.96 -6.84
C GLN A 189 13.18 5.26 -6.32
N LYS A 190 13.06 6.37 -7.07
CA LYS A 190 13.50 7.70 -6.61
C LYS A 190 12.47 8.39 -5.71
N HIS A 191 11.21 7.99 -5.83
CA HIS A 191 10.06 8.66 -5.22
C HIS A 191 9.35 7.86 -4.13
N VAL A 192 9.64 6.56 -4.01
CA VAL A 192 8.95 5.68 -3.04
C VAL A 192 9.94 4.75 -2.35
N ALA A 193 9.86 4.69 -1.03
CA ALA A 193 10.62 3.73 -0.22
C ALA A 193 9.81 3.26 1.00
N LYS A 194 10.17 2.11 1.55
CA LYS A 194 9.51 1.52 2.72
C LYS A 194 10.46 1.39 3.92
N PHE A 195 9.90 1.52 5.10
CA PHE A 195 10.52 1.09 6.35
C PHE A 195 9.71 -0.08 6.92
N VAL A 196 10.40 -1.12 7.36
CA VAL A 196 9.80 -2.28 8.03
C VAL A 196 10.50 -2.47 9.37
N ARG A 197 9.72 -2.51 10.46
CA ARG A 197 10.25 -2.71 11.80
C ARG A 197 10.77 -4.13 12.01
N ALA A 198 11.62 -4.33 13.02
CA ALA A 198 12.04 -5.65 13.44
C ALA A 198 10.86 -6.48 13.98
N ASN A 199 10.93 -7.79 13.81
CA ASN A 199 10.00 -8.75 14.41
C ASN A 199 8.51 -8.57 14.05
N HIS A 200 8.20 -8.06 12.84
CA HIS A 200 6.80 -7.96 12.38
C HIS A 200 6.24 -9.33 11.96
N VAL A 201 7.06 -10.24 11.44
CA VAL A 201 6.66 -11.61 11.10
C VAL A 201 6.75 -12.48 12.35
N GLN A 202 5.61 -13.04 12.78
CA GLN A 202 5.51 -13.84 14.00
C GLN A 202 5.25 -15.33 13.72
N THR A 203 5.21 -15.77 12.46
CA THR A 203 4.87 -17.14 12.08
C THR A 203 5.87 -17.71 11.08
N ASP A 204 6.31 -18.96 11.31
CA ASP A 204 7.17 -19.72 10.38
C ASP A 204 6.40 -20.31 9.18
N LYS A 205 5.07 -20.29 9.21
CA LYS A 205 4.21 -20.82 8.14
C LYS A 205 3.79 -19.70 7.19
N HIS A 206 3.89 -20.00 5.89
CA HIS A 206 3.42 -19.07 4.87
C HIS A 206 1.89 -18.91 5.00
N TRP A 207 1.40 -17.67 5.20
CA TRP A 207 -0.01 -17.35 5.45
C TRP A 207 -0.98 -17.94 4.40
N ARG A 208 -0.55 -18.16 3.16
CA ARG A 208 -1.37 -18.73 2.07
C ARG A 208 -1.86 -20.14 2.33
N GLU A 209 -1.15 -20.91 3.13
CA GLU A 209 -1.50 -22.34 3.40
C GLU A 209 -2.66 -22.47 4.40
N THR A 210 -2.77 -21.49 5.31
CA THR A 210 -3.74 -21.55 6.41
C THR A 210 -4.43 -20.20 6.62
N TRP A 211 -4.66 -19.45 5.54
CA TRP A 211 -5.21 -18.12 5.64
C TRP A 211 -6.57 -18.08 6.36
N THR A 212 -6.76 -17.07 7.14
CA THR A 212 -8.03 -16.72 7.75
C THR A 212 -8.38 -15.29 7.34
N LYS A 213 -9.66 -14.93 7.44
CA LYS A 213 -10.06 -13.54 7.21
C LYS A 213 -9.77 -12.68 8.44
N ASN A 214 -9.55 -11.39 8.21
CA ASN A 214 -9.56 -10.38 9.26
C ASN A 214 -10.97 -10.23 9.86
N GLU A 215 -11.11 -9.45 10.93
CA GLU A 215 -12.39 -9.21 11.61
C GLU A 215 -13.13 -8.03 10.96
N PHE A 216 -14.47 -8.19 10.77
CA PHE A 216 -15.38 -7.18 10.20
C PHE A 216 -16.64 -7.07 11.04
#